data_6c43cb930f6625abc1745ca0dc67854a
#
_entry.id   6c43cb930f6625abc1745ca0dc67854a
#
_cell.length_a   1.000
_cell.length_b   1.000
_cell.length_c   1.000
_cell.angle_alpha   90.00
_cell.angle_beta   90.00
_cell.angle_gamma   90.00
#
_symmetry.space_group_name_H-M   'P 1'
#
loop_
_entity.id
_entity.type
_entity.pdbx_description
1 polymer ?
#
loop_
_entity_poly.entity_id
_entity_poly.type
_entity_poly.pdbx_seq_one_letter_code
_entity_poly.pdbx_strand_id
1 'polypeptide(L)'
;MKRLLILLLVGALAMGLAQASDFERALRGILRDAVRGGGAPTQPAAPGAPAQPAAPAQARPAPGEQLLRALLAGRTSLEEETRIGERIAGNLLGAAPLVRDDGLQRYVNRVGRWVALQSERPDINWRFGVIDSDDINAFAAPGGFIFVTRGLYRRLGNEAELAGVLAHEIGHVLRQHHLKLMQQSQMVAAIGGLLGRQARNESEIIQNLIGNGAEIVARGLDKDAEHEADRIGMVLAARAGYDAYALPAVLAEIGHIAGNDRSVSLLFKTHPHPRDRLSHLGEAVGDRFDHLGEGKLVAERFYRAR
;
A
#
# COMPACT_ATOMS: atom_id res chain seq x y z
N MET A 1 35.64 -8.87 -3.41
CA MET A 1 34.29 -9.42 -3.63
C MET A 1 33.16 -8.42 -3.35
N LYS A 2 33.14 -7.66 -2.25
CA LYS A 2 32.08 -6.66 -1.95
C LYS A 2 31.94 -5.53 -3.00
N ARG A 3 33.02 -5.07 -3.61
CA ARG A 3 32.99 -4.01 -4.65
C ARG A 3 32.46 -4.50 -6.00
N LEU A 4 32.58 -5.78 -6.31
CA LEU A 4 32.07 -6.36 -7.55
C LEU A 4 30.54 -6.52 -7.51
N LEU A 5 29.99 -6.79 -6.33
CA LEU A 5 28.55 -6.95 -6.12
C LEU A 5 27.81 -5.63 -6.23
N ILE A 6 28.39 -4.53 -5.74
CA ILE A 6 27.82 -3.17 -5.83
C ILE A 6 27.80 -2.68 -7.30
N LEU A 7 28.82 -3.01 -8.08
CA LEU A 7 28.85 -2.68 -9.51
C LEU A 7 27.81 -3.44 -10.33
N LEU A 8 27.48 -4.69 -9.95
CA LEU A 8 26.40 -5.46 -10.57
C LEU A 8 25.01 -4.92 -10.25
N LEU A 9 24.79 -4.41 -9.02
CA LEU A 9 23.52 -3.80 -8.62
C LEU A 9 23.29 -2.44 -9.30
N VAL A 10 24.33 -1.63 -9.46
CA VAL A 10 24.25 -0.33 -10.15
C VAL A 10 24.09 -0.50 -11.67
N GLY A 11 24.69 -1.56 -12.24
CA GLY A 11 24.53 -1.90 -13.66
C GLY A 11 23.11 -2.37 -14.03
N ALA A 12 22.39 -3.01 -13.10
CA ALA A 12 21.03 -3.48 -13.32
C ALA A 12 19.97 -2.34 -13.36
N LEU A 13 20.25 -1.20 -12.72
CA LEU A 13 19.37 -0.03 -12.76
C LEU A 13 19.47 0.78 -14.05
N ALA A 14 20.52 0.61 -14.84
CA ALA A 14 20.81 1.40 -16.06
C ALA A 14 20.41 0.68 -17.37
N MET A 15 19.94 -0.56 -17.31
CA MET A 15 19.63 -1.38 -18.49
C MET A 15 18.14 -1.54 -18.68
N GLY A 16 17.63 -1.06 -19.82
CA GLY A 16 16.21 -1.02 -20.18
C GLY A 16 15.51 -2.38 -20.23
N LEU A 17 14.19 -2.35 -20.33
CA LEU A 17 13.17 -3.41 -20.25
C LEU A 17 13.50 -4.77 -20.95
N ALA A 18 14.43 -4.84 -21.89
CA ALA A 18 14.83 -6.07 -22.57
C ALA A 18 15.67 -7.01 -21.68
N GLN A 19 16.37 -6.49 -20.67
CA GLN A 19 17.22 -7.29 -19.77
C GLN A 19 16.50 -7.72 -18.48
N ALA A 20 15.36 -7.10 -18.15
CA ALA A 20 14.51 -7.55 -17.06
C ALA A 20 14.00 -8.99 -17.28
N SER A 21 13.75 -9.38 -18.54
CA SER A 21 13.30 -10.73 -18.89
C SER A 21 14.38 -11.81 -18.71
N ASP A 22 15.64 -11.47 -18.88
CA ASP A 22 16.76 -12.41 -18.71
C ASP A 22 17.12 -12.57 -17.22
N PHE A 23 17.05 -11.49 -16.45
CA PHE A 23 17.19 -11.54 -15.00
C PHE A 23 16.07 -12.37 -14.35
N GLU A 24 14.82 -12.16 -14.78
CA GLU A 24 13.66 -12.92 -14.31
C GLU A 24 13.78 -14.41 -14.67
N ARG A 25 14.31 -14.73 -15.84
CA ARG A 25 14.56 -16.11 -16.30
C ARG A 25 15.68 -16.77 -15.47
N ALA A 26 16.76 -16.06 -15.19
CA ALA A 26 17.85 -16.51 -14.32
C ALA A 26 17.38 -16.76 -12.88
N LEU A 27 16.57 -15.85 -12.33
CA LEU A 27 16.00 -15.98 -10.98
C LEU A 27 15.05 -17.19 -10.88
N ARG A 28 14.22 -17.44 -11.89
CA ARG A 28 13.33 -18.63 -11.98
C ARG A 28 14.15 -19.93 -12.08
N GLY A 29 15.33 -19.89 -12.71
CA GLY A 29 16.28 -21.02 -12.76
C GLY A 29 16.81 -21.37 -11.37
N ILE A 30 17.34 -20.39 -10.66
CA ILE A 30 17.91 -20.55 -9.32
C ILE A 30 16.86 -21.05 -8.31
N LEU A 31 15.63 -20.49 -8.37
CA LEU A 31 14.53 -20.91 -7.50
C LEU A 31 14.08 -22.35 -7.80
N ARG A 32 14.07 -22.77 -9.07
CA ARG A 32 13.71 -24.14 -9.47
C ARG A 32 14.72 -25.17 -8.96
N ASP A 33 16.01 -24.85 -8.96
CA ASP A 33 17.07 -25.72 -8.49
C ASP A 33 17.12 -25.81 -6.95
N ALA A 34 16.81 -24.73 -6.25
CA ALA A 34 16.69 -24.72 -4.78
C ALA A 34 15.52 -25.59 -4.27
N VAL A 35 14.42 -25.69 -5.03
CA VAL A 35 13.25 -26.53 -4.69
C VAL A 35 13.49 -28.03 -4.98
N ARG A 36 14.40 -28.38 -5.89
CA ARG A 36 14.72 -29.78 -6.26
C ARG A 36 15.72 -30.48 -5.35
N GLY A 37 16.41 -29.77 -4.45
CA GLY A 37 17.50 -30.29 -3.63
C GLY A 37 17.13 -31.09 -2.37
N GLY A 38 15.86 -31.37 -2.10
CA GLY A 38 15.38 -32.02 -0.87
C GLY A 38 14.90 -33.46 -1.05
N GLY A 39 15.73 -34.37 -1.57
CA GLY A 39 15.44 -35.81 -1.64
C GLY A 39 15.93 -36.55 -0.41
N ALA A 40 15.04 -37.12 0.43
CA ALA A 40 15.38 -38.06 1.50
C ALA A 40 15.53 -39.48 0.94
N PRO A 41 16.40 -40.35 1.53
CA PRO A 41 16.65 -41.66 1.03
C PRO A 41 15.50 -42.64 1.32
N THR A 42 15.07 -43.36 0.29
CA THR A 42 14.03 -44.40 0.37
C THR A 42 14.61 -45.74 0.84
N GLN A 43 13.97 -46.37 1.82
CA GLN A 43 14.15 -47.79 2.17
C GLN A 43 13.36 -48.68 1.19
N PRO A 44 13.85 -49.90 0.86
CA PRO A 44 13.19 -50.83 -0.06
C PRO A 44 12.00 -51.55 0.63
N ALA A 45 10.85 -51.57 -0.02
CA ALA A 45 9.68 -52.35 0.38
C ALA A 45 9.65 -53.72 -0.31
N ALA A 46 9.15 -54.74 0.40
CA ALA A 46 8.97 -56.11 -0.05
C ALA A 46 7.80 -56.28 -1.07
N PRO A 47 7.79 -57.30 -1.94
CA PRO A 47 6.86 -57.44 -3.04
C PRO A 47 5.50 -58.05 -2.63
N GLY A 48 4.42 -57.43 -3.02
CA GLY A 48 3.08 -57.99 -2.87
C GLY A 48 2.00 -57.12 -3.53
N ALA A 49 1.37 -57.70 -4.59
CA ALA A 49 0.14 -57.36 -5.27
C ALA A 49 0.02 -56.03 -6.06
N PRO A 50 -0.56 -56.05 -7.28
CA PRO A 50 -0.67 -54.88 -8.12
C PRO A 50 -1.85 -53.97 -7.67
N ALA A 51 -1.52 -52.86 -7.03
CA ALA A 51 -2.44 -51.79 -6.80
C ALA A 51 -2.42 -50.81 -8.00
N GLN A 52 -3.57 -50.44 -8.51
CA GLN A 52 -3.72 -49.40 -9.50
C GLN A 52 -3.08 -48.09 -9.01
N PRO A 53 -2.37 -47.34 -9.85
CA PRO A 53 -1.77 -46.10 -9.44
C PRO A 53 -2.89 -45.08 -9.14
N ALA A 54 -3.09 -44.78 -7.86
CA ALA A 54 -3.83 -43.60 -7.45
C ALA A 54 -3.08 -42.38 -7.98
N ALA A 55 -3.76 -41.54 -8.76
CA ALA A 55 -3.19 -40.26 -9.19
C ALA A 55 -2.63 -39.52 -7.97
N PRO A 56 -1.41 -38.94 -8.06
CA PRO A 56 -0.83 -38.24 -6.92
C PRO A 56 -1.78 -37.11 -6.53
N ALA A 57 -2.33 -37.19 -5.33
CA ALA A 57 -3.07 -36.10 -4.73
C ALA A 57 -2.11 -34.90 -4.69
N GLN A 58 -2.34 -33.91 -5.55
CA GLN A 58 -1.57 -32.68 -5.52
C GLN A 58 -1.80 -32.07 -4.14
N ALA A 59 -0.81 -32.14 -3.28
CA ALA A 59 -0.84 -31.50 -1.97
C ALA A 59 -1.15 -30.01 -2.21
N ARG A 60 -2.26 -29.53 -1.68
CA ARG A 60 -2.58 -28.10 -1.73
C ARG A 60 -1.44 -27.37 -1.02
N PRO A 61 -0.78 -26.41 -1.70
CA PRO A 61 0.30 -25.65 -1.08
C PRO A 61 -0.18 -25.02 0.22
N ALA A 62 0.69 -24.95 1.22
CA ALA A 62 0.37 -24.32 2.49
C ALA A 62 -0.12 -22.87 2.27
N PRO A 63 -1.02 -22.34 3.09
CA PRO A 63 -1.57 -20.98 2.91
C PRO A 63 -0.48 -19.90 2.79
N GLY A 64 0.67 -20.08 3.46
CA GLY A 64 1.82 -19.19 3.37
C GLY A 64 2.55 -19.27 2.01
N GLU A 65 2.69 -20.46 1.46
CA GLU A 65 3.32 -20.68 0.15
C GLU A 65 2.47 -20.08 -0.98
N GLN A 66 1.14 -20.18 -0.88
CA GLN A 66 0.23 -19.54 -1.83
C GLN A 66 0.37 -18.02 -1.79
N LEU A 67 0.42 -17.43 -0.57
CA LEU A 67 0.61 -16.00 -0.39
C LEU A 67 1.95 -15.53 -0.95
N LEU A 68 3.03 -16.25 -0.66
CA LEU A 68 4.36 -15.93 -1.18
C LEU A 68 4.41 -16.03 -2.71
N ARG A 69 3.82 -17.07 -3.30
CA ARG A 69 3.72 -17.22 -4.76
C ARG A 69 2.89 -16.10 -5.40
N ALA A 70 1.78 -15.70 -4.77
CA ALA A 70 0.94 -14.59 -5.22
C ALA A 70 1.70 -13.26 -5.18
N LEU A 71 2.40 -12.99 -4.08
CA LEU A 71 3.24 -11.81 -3.92
C LEU A 71 4.38 -11.75 -4.96
N LEU A 72 5.09 -12.87 -5.18
CA LEU A 72 6.17 -12.97 -6.17
C LEU A 72 5.66 -12.91 -7.61
N ALA A 73 4.44 -13.37 -7.88
CA ALA A 73 3.81 -13.29 -9.20
C ALA A 73 3.26 -11.88 -9.51
N GLY A 74 3.32 -10.93 -8.60
CA GLY A 74 2.78 -9.59 -8.75
C GLY A 74 1.24 -9.55 -8.87
N ARG A 75 0.54 -10.65 -8.51
CA ARG A 75 -0.91 -10.80 -8.57
C ARG A 75 -1.41 -11.24 -7.20
N THR A 76 -1.69 -10.26 -6.35
CA THR A 76 -2.36 -10.49 -5.07
C THR A 76 -3.87 -10.51 -5.33
N SER A 77 -4.56 -11.55 -4.89
CA SER A 77 -6.03 -11.60 -4.97
C SER A 77 -6.64 -10.55 -4.04
N LEU A 78 -7.88 -10.12 -4.32
CA LEU A 78 -8.60 -9.18 -3.46
C LEU A 78 -8.75 -9.73 -2.02
N GLU A 79 -8.94 -11.05 -1.88
CA GLU A 79 -9.05 -11.69 -0.58
C GLU A 79 -7.72 -11.62 0.21
N GLU A 80 -6.59 -11.84 -0.46
CA GLU A 80 -5.26 -11.73 0.16
C GLU A 80 -4.93 -10.28 0.49
N GLU A 81 -5.24 -9.36 -0.43
CA GLU A 81 -5.12 -7.92 -0.23
C GLU A 81 -5.90 -7.49 1.02
N THR A 82 -7.14 -7.94 1.16
CA THR A 82 -8.00 -7.65 2.32
C THR A 82 -7.43 -8.22 3.61
N ARG A 83 -6.95 -9.47 3.61
CA ARG A 83 -6.34 -10.09 4.81
C ARG A 83 -5.09 -9.36 5.27
N ILE A 84 -4.24 -8.92 4.33
CA ILE A 84 -3.07 -8.10 4.65
C ILE A 84 -3.54 -6.78 5.28
N GLY A 85 -4.49 -6.11 4.65
CA GLY A 85 -5.02 -4.84 5.14
C GLY A 85 -5.68 -4.92 6.51
N GLU A 86 -6.46 -5.97 6.78
CA GLU A 86 -7.07 -6.20 8.10
C GLU A 86 -6.02 -6.27 9.23
N ARG A 87 -4.90 -6.94 8.98
CA ARG A 87 -3.82 -7.02 9.98
C ARG A 87 -3.12 -5.69 10.19
N ILE A 88 -2.82 -4.97 9.09
CA ILE A 88 -2.22 -3.63 9.18
C ILE A 88 -3.17 -2.68 9.91
N ALA A 89 -4.44 -2.66 9.55
CA ALA A 89 -5.47 -1.87 10.21
C ALA A 89 -5.59 -2.22 11.70
N GLY A 90 -5.57 -3.52 12.04
CA GLY A 90 -5.58 -3.98 13.43
C GLY A 90 -4.40 -3.47 14.24
N ASN A 91 -3.19 -3.48 13.67
CA ASN A 91 -1.99 -2.95 14.32
C ASN A 91 -2.08 -1.42 14.52
N LEU A 92 -2.56 -0.69 13.49
CA LEU A 92 -2.76 0.76 13.59
C LEU A 92 -3.79 1.11 14.68
N LEU A 93 -4.92 0.40 14.72
CA LEU A 93 -5.97 0.61 15.71
C LEU A 93 -5.55 0.16 17.13
N GLY A 94 -4.61 -0.77 17.25
CA GLY A 94 -3.98 -1.14 18.51
C GLY A 94 -3.06 -0.03 19.06
N ALA A 95 -2.41 0.72 18.17
CA ALA A 95 -1.55 1.86 18.53
C ALA A 95 -2.35 3.16 18.77
N ALA A 96 -3.38 3.42 17.95
CA ALA A 96 -4.26 4.58 18.05
C ALA A 96 -5.71 4.14 17.75
N PRO A 97 -6.59 4.05 18.77
CA PRO A 97 -7.96 3.61 18.59
C PRO A 97 -8.78 4.62 17.77
N LEU A 98 -9.95 4.22 17.30
CA LEU A 98 -10.89 5.15 16.69
C LEU A 98 -11.35 6.22 17.69
N VAL A 99 -11.51 7.44 17.22
CA VAL A 99 -12.17 8.51 17.99
C VAL A 99 -13.56 8.03 18.41
N ARG A 100 -13.90 8.17 19.69
CA ARG A 100 -15.20 7.74 20.25
C ARG A 100 -16.31 8.74 19.93
N ASP A 101 -16.57 8.90 18.65
CA ASP A 101 -17.68 9.70 18.11
C ASP A 101 -18.27 8.96 16.90
N ASP A 102 -19.35 8.24 17.18
CA ASP A 102 -20.04 7.45 16.14
C ASP A 102 -20.58 8.30 14.99
N GLY A 103 -20.94 9.56 15.26
CA GLY A 103 -21.39 10.51 14.25
C GLY A 103 -20.27 10.82 13.27
N LEU A 104 -19.07 11.12 13.80
CA LEU A 104 -17.86 11.36 13.03
C LEU A 104 -17.48 10.15 12.19
N GLN A 105 -17.44 8.96 12.79
CA GLN A 105 -17.07 7.73 12.10
C GLN A 105 -18.03 7.43 10.93
N ARG A 106 -19.33 7.52 11.16
CA ARG A 106 -20.33 7.34 10.09
C ARG A 106 -20.23 8.39 9.01
N TYR A 107 -19.94 9.64 9.37
CA TYR A 107 -19.78 10.72 8.43
C TYR A 107 -18.59 10.49 7.50
N VAL A 108 -17.40 10.24 8.05
CA VAL A 108 -16.18 10.00 7.27
C VAL A 108 -16.33 8.76 6.39
N ASN A 109 -16.94 7.69 6.89
CA ASN A 109 -17.26 6.51 6.08
C ASN A 109 -18.17 6.84 4.89
N ARG A 110 -19.19 7.68 5.06
CA ARG A 110 -20.07 8.10 3.95
C ARG A 110 -19.33 8.87 2.89
N VAL A 111 -18.54 9.88 3.31
CA VAL A 111 -17.77 10.70 2.37
C VAL A 111 -16.78 9.82 1.60
N GLY A 112 -16.01 8.99 2.32
CA GLY A 112 -15.03 8.12 1.69
C GLY A 112 -15.64 7.11 0.73
N ARG A 113 -16.74 6.47 1.10
CA ARG A 113 -17.45 5.53 0.22
C ARG A 113 -18.03 6.23 -1.02
N TRP A 114 -18.56 7.42 -0.86
CA TRP A 114 -19.05 8.22 -1.99
C TRP A 114 -17.93 8.50 -3.01
N VAL A 115 -16.76 8.88 -2.53
CA VAL A 115 -15.57 9.09 -3.37
C VAL A 115 -15.11 7.77 -3.99
N ALA A 116 -15.04 6.69 -3.22
CA ALA A 116 -14.58 5.38 -3.69
C ALA A 116 -15.48 4.79 -4.79
N LEU A 117 -16.78 5.10 -4.79
CA LEU A 117 -17.71 4.71 -5.85
C LEU A 117 -17.37 5.33 -7.22
N GLN A 118 -16.56 6.39 -7.25
CA GLN A 118 -16.11 7.03 -8.49
C GLN A 118 -14.85 6.36 -9.09
N SER A 119 -14.31 5.35 -8.41
CA SER A 119 -13.09 4.65 -8.81
C SER A 119 -13.37 3.45 -9.72
N GLU A 120 -12.31 2.89 -10.29
CA GLU A 120 -12.37 1.64 -11.07
C GLU A 120 -12.54 0.37 -10.22
N ARG A 121 -12.47 0.49 -8.87
CA ARG A 121 -12.67 -0.65 -7.94
C ARG A 121 -13.72 -0.32 -6.87
N PRO A 122 -14.97 -0.04 -7.25
CA PRO A 122 -16.04 0.26 -6.30
C PRO A 122 -16.47 -0.95 -5.47
N ASP A 123 -16.13 -2.15 -5.91
CA ASP A 123 -16.42 -3.45 -5.31
C ASP A 123 -15.59 -3.76 -4.07
N ILE A 124 -14.47 -3.05 -3.85
CA ILE A 124 -13.70 -3.18 -2.60
C ILE A 124 -14.60 -2.82 -1.41
N ASN A 125 -14.50 -3.61 -0.35
CA ASN A 125 -15.19 -3.30 0.91
C ASN A 125 -14.49 -2.15 1.66
N TRP A 126 -14.65 -0.94 1.11
CA TRP A 126 -14.04 0.28 1.63
C TRP A 126 -14.47 0.60 3.05
N ARG A 127 -13.51 0.87 3.92
CA ARG A 127 -13.70 1.22 5.34
C ARG A 127 -12.86 2.44 5.68
N PHE A 128 -13.50 3.45 6.22
CA PHE A 128 -12.87 4.72 6.58
C PHE A 128 -13.10 5.01 8.06
N GLY A 129 -12.11 5.63 8.71
CA GLY A 129 -12.22 5.98 10.11
C GLY A 129 -11.30 7.13 10.50
N VAL A 130 -11.64 7.78 11.62
CA VAL A 130 -10.78 8.77 12.28
C VAL A 130 -10.15 8.12 13.50
N ILE A 131 -8.82 8.06 13.55
CA ILE A 131 -8.05 7.53 14.68
C ILE A 131 -7.68 8.64 15.66
N ASP A 132 -7.60 8.27 16.93
CA ASP A 132 -7.33 9.19 18.03
C ASP A 132 -5.82 9.44 18.18
N SER A 133 -5.29 10.27 17.28
CA SER A 133 -3.93 10.79 17.28
C SER A 133 -3.95 12.28 16.97
N ASP A 134 -3.12 13.07 17.65
CA ASP A 134 -2.95 14.50 17.38
C ASP A 134 -1.95 14.77 16.25
N ASP A 135 -1.26 13.76 15.76
CA ASP A 135 -0.43 13.87 14.55
C ASP A 135 -1.29 14.29 13.34
N ILE A 136 -0.68 14.99 12.40
CA ILE A 136 -1.31 15.35 11.15
C ILE A 136 -0.93 14.28 10.12
N ASN A 137 -1.82 13.33 9.85
CA ASN A 137 -1.54 12.26 8.88
C ASN A 137 -2.82 11.56 8.39
N ALA A 138 -2.69 10.84 7.27
CA ALA A 138 -3.64 9.84 6.82
C ALA A 138 -2.89 8.56 6.44
N PHE A 139 -3.59 7.44 6.35
CA PHE A 139 -3.02 6.12 6.07
C PHE A 139 -3.97 5.31 5.22
N ALA A 140 -3.41 4.67 4.20
CA ALA A 140 -4.10 3.63 3.43
C ALA A 140 -3.46 2.26 3.72
N ALA A 141 -4.29 1.25 3.93
CA ALA A 141 -3.85 -0.13 3.94
C ALA A 141 -4.53 -0.91 2.81
N PRO A 142 -3.88 -1.97 2.28
CA PRO A 142 -4.45 -2.79 1.22
C PRO A 142 -5.88 -3.25 1.53
N GLY A 143 -6.69 -3.53 0.50
CA GLY A 143 -8.06 -4.01 0.69
C GLY A 143 -9.06 -2.95 1.15
N GLY A 144 -8.70 -1.65 1.09
CA GLY A 144 -9.64 -0.53 1.26
C GLY A 144 -9.81 0.00 2.68
N PHE A 145 -8.82 -0.16 3.54
CA PHE A 145 -8.81 0.43 4.88
C PHE A 145 -8.09 1.77 4.86
N ILE A 146 -8.80 2.84 5.21
CA ILE A 146 -8.30 4.21 5.18
C ILE A 146 -8.59 4.91 6.51
N PHE A 147 -7.56 5.51 7.08
CA PHE A 147 -7.65 6.23 8.35
C PHE A 147 -7.11 7.64 8.21
N VAL A 148 -7.83 8.59 8.82
CA VAL A 148 -7.39 9.98 9.00
C VAL A 148 -7.15 10.20 10.49
N THR A 149 -6.08 10.86 10.88
CA THR A 149 -5.85 11.21 12.27
C THR A 149 -6.78 12.35 12.69
N ARG A 150 -7.12 12.40 13.99
CA ARG A 150 -7.87 13.52 14.56
C ARG A 150 -7.16 14.85 14.31
N GLY A 151 -5.82 14.86 14.40
CA GLY A 151 -5.01 16.06 14.16
C GLY A 151 -5.18 16.61 12.75
N LEU A 152 -5.15 15.75 11.71
CA LEU A 152 -5.42 16.16 10.34
C LEU A 152 -6.88 16.58 10.16
N TYR A 153 -7.84 15.77 10.66
CA TYR A 153 -9.28 16.07 10.52
C TYR A 153 -9.66 17.45 11.05
N ARG A 154 -9.09 17.87 12.18
CA ARG A 154 -9.35 19.18 12.79
C ARG A 154 -8.83 20.37 11.98
N ARG A 155 -7.89 20.15 11.08
CA ARG A 155 -7.36 21.20 10.19
C ARG A 155 -8.19 21.39 8.94
N LEU A 156 -8.98 20.40 8.57
CA LEU A 156 -9.84 20.49 7.40
C LEU A 156 -10.97 21.50 7.65
N GLY A 157 -11.19 22.38 6.68
CA GLY A 157 -12.21 23.44 6.76
C GLY A 157 -13.57 23.03 6.23
N ASN A 158 -13.62 22.03 5.32
CA ASN A 158 -14.83 21.65 4.59
C ASN A 158 -14.80 20.17 4.14
N GLU A 159 -15.95 19.70 3.61
CA GLU A 159 -16.08 18.30 3.17
C GLU A 159 -15.25 17.99 1.92
N ALA A 160 -15.02 18.96 1.03
CA ALA A 160 -14.21 18.75 -0.16
C ALA A 160 -12.73 18.49 0.20
N GLU A 161 -12.19 19.16 1.20
CA GLU A 161 -10.84 18.89 1.70
C GLU A 161 -10.74 17.49 2.27
N LEU A 162 -11.71 17.04 3.06
CA LEU A 162 -11.80 15.67 3.52
C LEU A 162 -11.87 14.69 2.36
N ALA A 163 -12.73 14.95 1.38
CA ALA A 163 -12.88 14.13 0.19
C ALA A 163 -11.58 14.04 -0.61
N GLY A 164 -10.85 15.16 -0.76
CA GLY A 164 -9.54 15.20 -1.42
C GLY A 164 -8.50 14.34 -0.74
N VAL A 165 -8.38 14.44 0.60
CA VAL A 165 -7.48 13.58 1.39
C VAL A 165 -7.85 12.10 1.23
N LEU A 166 -9.13 11.76 1.40
CA LEU A 166 -9.60 10.38 1.27
C LEU A 166 -9.41 9.85 -0.17
N ALA A 167 -9.59 10.70 -1.18
CA ALA A 167 -9.37 10.36 -2.58
C ALA A 167 -7.89 10.05 -2.89
N HIS A 168 -6.95 10.79 -2.28
CA HIS A 168 -5.53 10.50 -2.35
C HIS A 168 -5.21 9.11 -1.76
N GLU A 169 -5.71 8.81 -0.58
CA GLU A 169 -5.55 7.50 0.06
C GLU A 169 -6.18 6.35 -0.75
N ILE A 170 -7.36 6.61 -1.35
CA ILE A 170 -7.98 5.68 -2.30
C ILE A 170 -7.03 5.43 -3.48
N GLY A 171 -6.37 6.45 -4.01
CA GLY A 171 -5.36 6.33 -5.06
C GLY A 171 -4.26 5.33 -4.72
N HIS A 172 -3.74 5.36 -3.49
CA HIS A 172 -2.74 4.40 -3.03
C HIS A 172 -3.24 2.96 -3.03
N VAL A 173 -4.49 2.72 -2.62
CA VAL A 173 -5.10 1.39 -2.66
C VAL A 173 -5.33 0.92 -4.09
N LEU A 174 -5.88 1.78 -4.96
CA LEU A 174 -6.15 1.45 -6.36
C LEU A 174 -4.89 1.04 -7.12
N ARG A 175 -3.79 1.72 -6.87
CA ARG A 175 -2.48 1.45 -7.49
C ARG A 175 -1.66 0.43 -6.72
N GLN A 176 -2.17 -0.09 -5.61
CA GLN A 176 -1.52 -1.09 -4.78
C GLN A 176 -0.11 -0.67 -4.33
N HIS A 177 0.12 0.63 -4.07
CA HIS A 177 1.44 1.17 -3.78
C HIS A 177 2.09 0.46 -2.58
N HIS A 178 1.37 0.26 -1.49
CA HIS A 178 1.88 -0.44 -0.30
C HIS A 178 2.17 -1.92 -0.57
N LEU A 179 1.34 -2.60 -1.37
CA LEU A 179 1.61 -3.99 -1.76
C LEU A 179 2.89 -4.11 -2.59
N LYS A 180 3.10 -3.20 -3.54
CA LYS A 180 4.33 -3.15 -4.34
C LYS A 180 5.56 -2.92 -3.47
N LEU A 181 5.48 -1.99 -2.51
CA LEU A 181 6.56 -1.73 -1.55
C LEU A 181 6.85 -2.97 -0.69
N MET A 182 5.82 -3.66 -0.22
CA MET A 182 5.95 -4.91 0.52
C MET A 182 6.61 -6.00 -0.31
N GLN A 183 6.22 -6.18 -1.57
CA GLN A 183 6.81 -7.13 -2.51
C GLN A 183 8.30 -6.83 -2.75
N GLN A 184 8.66 -5.58 -2.98
CA GLN A 184 10.04 -5.15 -3.15
C GLN A 184 10.88 -5.44 -1.91
N SER A 185 10.35 -5.14 -0.72
CA SER A 185 11.03 -5.40 0.55
C SER A 185 11.29 -6.90 0.78
N GLN A 186 10.35 -7.77 0.38
CA GLN A 186 10.53 -9.22 0.45
C GLN A 186 11.55 -9.75 -0.54
N MET A 187 11.56 -9.25 -1.77
CA MET A 187 12.57 -9.63 -2.76
C MET A 187 13.97 -9.31 -2.23
N VAL A 188 14.17 -8.13 -1.64
CA VAL A 188 15.45 -7.73 -1.04
C VAL A 188 15.82 -8.66 0.13
N ALA A 189 14.87 -9.00 1.00
CA ALA A 189 15.10 -9.90 2.12
C ALA A 189 15.41 -11.34 1.66
N ALA A 190 14.72 -11.82 0.63
CA ALA A 190 14.97 -13.16 0.06
C ALA A 190 16.37 -13.25 -0.59
N ILE A 191 16.79 -12.23 -1.33
CA ILE A 191 18.14 -12.16 -1.92
C ILE A 191 19.19 -12.08 -0.81
N GLY A 192 18.97 -11.28 0.23
CA GLY A 192 19.86 -11.18 1.39
C GLY A 192 19.96 -12.49 2.18
N GLY A 193 18.85 -13.23 2.32
CA GLY A 193 18.80 -14.55 2.96
C GLY A 193 19.53 -15.66 2.17
N LEU A 194 19.54 -15.58 0.84
CA LEU A 194 20.32 -16.49 -0.02
C LEU A 194 21.83 -16.28 0.12
N LEU A 195 22.26 -15.04 0.43
CA LEU A 195 23.67 -14.69 0.63
C LEU A 195 24.16 -14.96 2.06
N GLY A 196 23.26 -14.98 3.03
CA GLY A 196 23.53 -15.32 4.43
C GLY A 196 22.92 -16.68 4.76
N ARG A 197 23.74 -17.71 4.99
CA ARG A 197 23.40 -19.11 5.28
C ARG A 197 22.45 -19.34 6.48
N GLN A 198 21.35 -18.63 6.59
CA GLN A 198 20.27 -18.90 7.54
C GLN A 198 18.95 -18.85 6.81
N ALA A 199 18.48 -20.02 6.36
CA ALA A 199 17.11 -20.21 5.90
C ALA A 199 16.18 -19.88 7.08
N ARG A 200 15.60 -18.69 7.09
CA ARG A 200 14.45 -18.38 7.95
C ARG A 200 13.24 -19.13 7.42
N ASN A 201 12.49 -19.76 8.31
CA ASN A 201 11.26 -20.45 7.96
C ASN A 201 10.32 -19.48 7.25
N GLU A 202 9.63 -19.96 6.21
CA GLU A 202 8.60 -19.21 5.45
C GLU A 202 7.60 -18.50 6.36
N SER A 203 7.18 -19.17 7.45
CA SER A 203 6.33 -18.60 8.50
C SER A 203 6.92 -17.36 9.17
N GLU A 204 8.24 -17.30 9.40
CA GLU A 204 8.89 -16.14 10.00
C GLU A 204 8.95 -14.95 9.04
N ILE A 205 9.14 -15.20 7.73
CA ILE A 205 9.12 -14.17 6.70
C ILE A 205 7.73 -13.55 6.64
N ILE A 206 6.68 -14.38 6.63
CA ILE A 206 5.29 -13.92 6.59
C ILE A 206 4.90 -13.21 7.90
N GLN A 207 5.29 -13.73 9.06
CA GLN A 207 5.04 -13.09 10.35
C GLN A 207 5.76 -11.75 10.47
N ASN A 208 7.00 -11.65 10.01
CA ASN A 208 7.74 -10.39 9.98
C ASN A 208 7.13 -9.39 9.01
N LEU A 209 6.66 -9.83 7.85
CA LEU A 209 5.94 -8.97 6.91
C LEU A 209 4.66 -8.40 7.51
N ILE A 210 3.91 -9.24 8.19
CA ILE A 210 2.63 -8.90 8.80
C ILE A 210 2.86 -8.10 10.10
N GLY A 211 3.84 -8.50 10.92
CA GLY A 211 4.23 -7.78 12.14
C GLY A 211 4.75 -6.37 11.85
N ASN A 212 5.48 -6.21 10.75
CA ASN A 212 6.03 -4.93 10.31
C ASN A 212 5.13 -4.19 9.30
N GLY A 213 3.92 -4.68 9.03
CA GLY A 213 3.03 -4.07 8.05
C GLY A 213 2.70 -2.61 8.36
N ALA A 214 2.47 -2.27 9.62
CA ALA A 214 2.29 -0.88 10.05
C ALA A 214 3.57 -0.05 9.86
N GLU A 215 4.76 -0.63 10.08
CA GLU A 215 6.05 0.02 9.82
C GLU A 215 6.29 0.23 8.32
N ILE A 216 5.86 -0.70 7.45
CA ILE A 216 5.95 -0.56 6.01
C ILE A 216 5.07 0.60 5.52
N VAL A 217 3.84 0.69 6.01
CA VAL A 217 2.95 1.83 5.72
C VAL A 217 3.57 3.15 6.25
N ALA A 218 4.30 3.10 7.37
CA ALA A 218 4.95 4.27 7.94
C ALA A 218 6.31 4.63 7.31
N ARG A 219 6.88 3.80 6.42
CA ARG A 219 8.19 4.09 5.76
C ARG A 219 8.11 5.07 4.60
N GLY A 220 6.92 5.41 4.17
CA GLY A 220 6.70 6.26 3.02
C GLY A 220 6.84 5.56 1.67
N LEU A 221 6.17 6.11 0.71
CA LEU A 221 6.18 5.68 -0.68
C LEU A 221 7.19 6.51 -1.49
N ASP A 222 7.54 6.06 -2.67
CA ASP A 222 8.36 6.85 -3.57
C ASP A 222 7.58 8.07 -4.11
N LYS A 223 8.31 9.06 -4.64
CA LYS A 223 7.72 10.31 -5.14
C LYS A 223 6.73 10.06 -6.28
N ASP A 224 7.00 9.08 -7.14
CA ASP A 224 6.15 8.79 -8.29
C ASP A 224 4.80 8.22 -7.85
N ALA A 225 4.78 7.35 -6.84
CA ALA A 225 3.56 6.83 -6.24
C ALA A 225 2.71 7.93 -5.61
N GLU A 226 3.35 8.91 -4.94
CA GLU A 226 2.68 10.08 -4.38
C GLU A 226 2.08 10.99 -5.45
N HIS A 227 2.85 11.30 -6.48
CA HIS A 227 2.38 12.10 -7.60
C HIS A 227 1.24 11.41 -8.36
N GLU A 228 1.27 10.07 -8.48
CA GLU A 228 0.16 9.31 -9.06
C GLU A 228 -1.08 9.40 -8.17
N ALA A 229 -0.95 9.22 -6.85
CA ALA A 229 -2.05 9.30 -5.90
C ALA A 229 -2.67 10.70 -5.86
N ASP A 230 -1.87 11.77 -5.96
CA ASP A 230 -2.36 13.14 -6.03
C ASP A 230 -3.25 13.39 -7.25
N ARG A 231 -2.79 12.97 -8.44
CA ARG A 231 -3.59 13.11 -9.67
C ARG A 231 -4.89 12.31 -9.60
N ILE A 232 -4.82 11.07 -9.10
CA ILE A 232 -6.01 10.22 -8.90
C ILE A 232 -6.96 10.89 -7.89
N GLY A 233 -6.42 11.43 -6.81
CA GLY A 233 -7.17 12.11 -5.76
C GLY A 233 -7.99 13.27 -6.31
N MET A 234 -7.38 14.16 -7.11
CA MET A 234 -8.09 15.25 -7.76
C MET A 234 -9.22 14.76 -8.70
N VAL A 235 -8.92 13.74 -9.52
CA VAL A 235 -9.91 13.16 -10.45
C VAL A 235 -11.09 12.57 -9.70
N LEU A 236 -10.86 11.81 -8.64
CA LEU A 236 -11.92 11.16 -7.87
C LEU A 236 -12.76 12.18 -7.11
N ALA A 237 -12.13 13.20 -6.50
CA ALA A 237 -12.85 14.30 -5.85
C ALA A 237 -13.76 15.04 -6.83
N ALA A 238 -13.25 15.39 -8.01
CA ALA A 238 -14.02 16.04 -9.07
C ALA A 238 -15.20 15.18 -9.54
N ARG A 239 -14.98 13.88 -9.79
CA ARG A 239 -16.04 12.93 -10.18
C ARG A 239 -17.11 12.78 -9.10
N ALA A 240 -16.73 12.88 -7.84
CA ALA A 240 -17.65 12.88 -6.71
C ALA A 240 -18.43 14.18 -6.54
N GLY A 241 -18.12 15.20 -7.36
CA GLY A 241 -18.78 16.52 -7.36
C GLY A 241 -18.18 17.52 -6.38
N TYR A 242 -17.02 17.21 -5.79
CA TYR A 242 -16.27 18.13 -4.93
C TYR A 242 -15.34 19.03 -5.76
N ASP A 243 -14.88 20.10 -5.14
CA ASP A 243 -13.82 20.92 -5.70
C ASP A 243 -12.53 20.09 -5.89
N ALA A 244 -12.04 20.02 -7.13
CA ALA A 244 -10.81 19.30 -7.47
C ALA A 244 -9.59 19.90 -6.79
N TYR A 245 -9.59 21.20 -6.52
CA TYR A 245 -8.49 21.94 -5.91
C TYR A 245 -8.47 21.86 -4.38
N ALA A 246 -9.43 21.19 -3.76
CA ALA A 246 -9.47 21.02 -2.30
C ALA A 246 -8.26 20.25 -1.76
N LEU A 247 -7.77 19.20 -2.46
CA LEU A 247 -6.54 18.50 -2.07
C LEU A 247 -5.30 19.41 -2.18
N PRO A 248 -5.04 20.13 -3.28
CA PRO A 248 -4.01 21.16 -3.35
C PRO A 248 -4.08 22.18 -2.22
N ALA A 249 -5.29 22.64 -1.82
CA ALA A 249 -5.47 23.57 -0.71
C ALA A 249 -4.98 22.99 0.62
N VAL A 250 -5.33 21.73 0.93
CA VAL A 250 -4.82 21.01 2.12
C VAL A 250 -3.30 20.87 2.08
N LEU A 251 -2.73 20.53 0.93
CA LEU A 251 -1.27 20.44 0.77
C LEU A 251 -0.59 21.79 0.99
N ALA A 252 -1.18 22.88 0.51
CA ALA A 252 -0.66 24.23 0.72
C ALA A 252 -0.68 24.60 2.21
N GLU A 253 -1.78 24.36 2.91
CA GLU A 253 -1.90 24.63 4.35
C GLU A 253 -0.86 23.84 5.15
N ILE A 254 -0.76 22.52 4.91
CA ILE A 254 0.22 21.67 5.61
C ILE A 254 1.65 22.10 5.27
N GLY A 255 1.91 22.51 4.04
CA GLY A 255 3.22 23.00 3.58
C GLY A 255 3.71 24.27 4.29
N HIS A 256 2.84 25.02 4.97
CA HIS A 256 3.20 26.16 5.82
C HIS A 256 3.61 25.76 7.23
N ILE A 257 3.36 24.53 7.65
CA ILE A 257 3.78 24.06 8.99
C ILE A 257 5.30 23.85 8.98
N ALA A 258 5.96 24.33 10.03
CA ALA A 258 7.41 24.18 10.13
C ALA A 258 7.82 22.69 10.13
N GLY A 259 8.82 22.32 9.34
CA GLY A 259 9.24 20.93 9.17
C GLY A 259 9.79 20.27 10.45
N ASN A 260 10.10 21.06 11.50
CA ASN A 260 10.49 20.58 12.81
C ASN A 260 9.30 20.46 13.79
N ASP A 261 8.09 20.78 13.38
CA ASP A 261 6.88 20.54 14.17
C ASP A 261 6.64 19.03 14.30
N ARG A 262 6.49 18.57 15.53
CA ARG A 262 6.29 17.14 15.80
C ARG A 262 5.01 16.59 15.19
N SER A 263 3.96 17.42 15.06
CA SER A 263 2.66 17.01 14.53
C SER A 263 2.71 16.56 13.06
N VAL A 264 3.65 17.07 12.26
CA VAL A 264 3.85 16.69 10.85
C VAL A 264 5.03 15.75 10.62
N SER A 265 5.78 15.40 11.67
CA SER A 265 6.98 14.57 11.56
C SER A 265 6.69 13.22 10.93
N LEU A 266 5.56 12.59 11.24
CA LEU A 266 5.15 11.32 10.68
C LEU A 266 4.71 11.49 9.22
N LEU A 267 3.94 12.53 8.92
CA LEU A 267 3.50 12.84 7.56
C LEU A 267 4.68 12.98 6.61
N PHE A 268 5.69 13.77 6.96
CA PHE A 268 6.86 13.98 6.10
C PHE A 268 7.81 12.78 6.00
N LYS A 269 7.61 11.76 6.85
CA LYS A 269 8.26 10.45 6.71
C LYS A 269 7.51 9.52 5.78
N THR A 270 6.18 9.63 5.74
CA THR A 270 5.32 8.77 4.94
C THR A 270 5.04 9.34 3.55
N HIS A 271 5.03 10.68 3.43
CA HIS A 271 4.77 11.39 2.18
C HIS A 271 5.84 12.45 1.91
N PRO A 272 6.25 12.69 0.67
CA PRO A 272 7.13 13.79 0.30
C PRO A 272 6.57 15.15 0.72
N HIS A 273 7.47 16.13 0.84
CA HIS A 273 7.09 17.46 1.29
C HIS A 273 6.02 18.08 0.36
N PRO A 274 4.94 18.71 0.91
CA PRO A 274 3.83 19.25 0.12
C PRO A 274 4.22 20.17 -1.02
N ARG A 275 5.30 20.95 -0.88
CA ARG A 275 5.78 21.85 -1.96
C ARG A 275 6.15 21.11 -3.24
N ASP A 276 6.85 19.97 -3.11
CA ASP A 276 7.26 19.17 -4.27
C ASP A 276 6.01 18.60 -4.95
N ARG A 277 5.04 18.13 -4.17
CA ARG A 277 3.78 17.59 -4.64
C ARG A 277 2.95 18.65 -5.37
N LEU A 278 2.82 19.86 -4.78
CA LEU A 278 2.08 20.97 -5.39
C LEU A 278 2.70 21.42 -6.72
N SER A 279 4.03 21.55 -6.80
CA SER A 279 4.71 21.92 -8.04
C SER A 279 4.43 20.91 -9.14
N HIS A 280 4.63 19.61 -8.84
CA HIS A 280 4.39 18.55 -9.80
C HIS A 280 2.92 18.44 -10.21
N LEU A 281 2.01 18.64 -9.26
CA LEU A 281 0.56 18.61 -9.52
C LEU A 281 0.14 19.76 -10.44
N GLY A 282 0.66 20.98 -10.21
CA GLY A 282 0.45 22.13 -11.07
C GLY A 282 0.91 21.90 -12.51
N GLU A 283 2.09 21.32 -12.69
CA GLU A 283 2.61 20.95 -14.02
C GLU A 283 1.78 19.87 -14.71
N ALA A 284 1.38 18.83 -13.95
CA ALA A 284 0.67 17.69 -14.51
C ALA A 284 -0.80 17.98 -14.83
N VAL A 285 -1.45 18.84 -14.04
CA VAL A 285 -2.88 19.14 -14.15
C VAL A 285 -3.11 20.37 -15.06
N GLY A 286 -2.30 21.44 -14.92
CA GLY A 286 -2.50 22.67 -15.66
C GLY A 286 -3.94 23.19 -15.51
N ASP A 287 -4.58 23.49 -16.62
CA ASP A 287 -5.95 24.00 -16.74
C ASP A 287 -7.03 22.93 -16.92
N ARG A 288 -6.67 21.65 -16.77
CA ARG A 288 -7.55 20.52 -17.11
C ARG A 288 -8.85 20.46 -16.33
N PHE A 289 -8.90 21.05 -15.15
CA PHE A 289 -10.09 21.09 -14.31
C PHE A 289 -10.86 22.43 -14.37
N ASP A 290 -10.32 23.46 -15.01
CA ASP A 290 -10.93 24.79 -15.07
C ASP A 290 -12.30 24.77 -15.75
N HIS A 291 -12.49 23.87 -16.71
CA HIS A 291 -13.77 23.69 -17.42
C HIS A 291 -14.87 23.09 -16.54
N LEU A 292 -14.54 22.50 -15.39
CA LEU A 292 -15.55 21.96 -14.45
C LEU A 292 -16.22 23.03 -13.60
N GLY A 293 -15.70 24.29 -13.65
CA GLY A 293 -16.14 25.38 -12.78
C GLY A 293 -15.77 25.12 -11.30
N GLU A 294 -16.32 25.96 -10.43
CA GLU A 294 -16.13 25.81 -8.99
C GLU A 294 -16.86 24.55 -8.49
N GLY A 295 -16.09 23.56 -8.01
CA GLY A 295 -16.64 22.39 -7.35
C GLY A 295 -17.26 22.74 -5.98
N LYS A 296 -18.00 21.80 -5.40
CA LYS A 296 -18.67 22.02 -4.12
C LYS A 296 -17.69 21.84 -2.96
N LEU A 297 -17.57 22.86 -2.12
CA LEU A 297 -16.82 22.79 -0.85
C LEU A 297 -17.62 22.08 0.25
N VAL A 298 -18.93 22.26 0.28
CA VAL A 298 -19.89 21.67 1.24
C VAL A 298 -19.47 21.91 2.70
N ALA A 299 -19.09 23.15 3.02
CA ALA A 299 -18.63 23.56 4.34
C ALA A 299 -19.71 23.45 5.42
N GLU A 300 -20.96 23.71 5.06
CA GLU A 300 -22.12 23.65 5.96
C GLU A 300 -22.47 22.24 6.44
N ARG A 301 -22.07 21.22 5.66
CA ARG A 301 -22.29 19.80 6.00
C ARG A 301 -21.08 19.16 6.70
N PHE A 302 -19.98 19.88 6.79
CA PHE A 302 -18.77 19.36 7.40
C PHE A 302 -18.98 19.07 8.88
N TYR A 303 -18.82 17.79 9.27
CA TYR A 303 -19.04 17.34 10.64
C TYR A 303 -17.93 17.88 11.56
N ARG A 304 -18.29 18.74 12.49
CA ARG A 304 -17.35 19.22 13.50
C ARG A 304 -17.46 18.33 14.73
N ALA A 305 -16.41 17.51 14.96
CA ALA A 305 -16.31 16.71 16.17
C ALA A 305 -16.33 17.65 17.40
N ARG A 306 -17.12 17.30 18.40
CA ARG A 306 -17.25 18.03 19.67
C ARG A 306 -16.09 17.74 20.62
#